data_cc525a3fe0378a5ba00dac0f35c5f6a0
#
_entry.id   cc525a3fe0378a5ba00dac0f35c5f6a0
#
_cell.length_a   1.000
_cell.length_b   1.000
_cell.length_c   1.000
_cell.angle_alpha   90.00
_cell.angle_beta   90.00
_cell.angle_gamma   90.00
#
_symmetry.space_group_name_H-M   'P 1'
#
loop_
_entity.id
_entity.type
_entity.pdbx_description
1 polymer ?
#
loop_
_entity_poly.entity_id
_entity_poly.type
_entity_poly.pdbx_seq_one_letter_code
_entity_poly.pdbx_strand_id
1 'polypeptide(L)'
;MHLALWGACLSYPAVAQAEADFDAERGFYVAVRGYGSIGDQNNLIFDESREIAGALGYRVNHSVRLEAEYGFRWANIAGLNGASTASGDFTSRSIGVHAFYDFREGKRLRPFLGAGGGAGVLDFNFSGPADINPDFIVVGKDTNSSAYWNLFAGATYHLSDNFRLSLGSEYVSYSDQAVASNLGGIDGINRAYNFYVGTRWFLPDLSN
;
A
#
# COMPACT_ATOMS: atom_id res chain seq x y z
N MET A 1 38.15 -30.95 -50.87
CA MET A 1 38.56 -30.17 -49.71
C MET A 1 37.28 -29.92 -48.89
N HIS A 2 36.97 -30.83 -47.96
CA HIS A 2 35.76 -30.79 -47.14
C HIS A 2 36.12 -30.25 -45.75
N LEU A 3 35.59 -29.07 -45.41
CA LEU A 3 35.67 -28.51 -44.04
C LEU A 3 34.48 -29.06 -43.25
N ALA A 4 34.79 -29.88 -42.27
CA ALA A 4 33.81 -30.33 -41.27
C ALA A 4 33.78 -29.31 -40.15
N LEU A 5 32.65 -28.59 -39.95
CA LEU A 5 32.34 -27.73 -38.82
C LEU A 5 31.87 -28.61 -37.66
N TRP A 6 32.70 -28.70 -36.61
CA TRP A 6 32.34 -29.31 -35.34
C TRP A 6 31.54 -28.29 -34.51
N GLY A 7 30.22 -28.51 -34.44
CA GLY A 7 29.36 -27.79 -33.48
C GLY A 7 29.53 -28.37 -32.08
N ALA A 8 30.17 -27.65 -31.19
CA ALA A 8 30.21 -27.98 -29.79
C ALA A 8 28.87 -27.59 -29.14
N CYS A 9 28.00 -28.59 -28.89
CA CYS A 9 26.86 -28.45 -28.00
C CYS A 9 27.36 -28.27 -26.57
N LEU A 10 27.34 -27.04 -26.07
CA LEU A 10 27.48 -26.76 -24.64
C LEU A 10 26.18 -27.17 -23.97
N SER A 11 26.14 -28.41 -23.45
CA SER A 11 25.13 -28.84 -22.52
C SER A 11 25.33 -28.13 -21.18
N TYR A 12 24.56 -27.08 -20.94
CA TYR A 12 24.42 -26.53 -19.60
C TYR A 12 23.76 -27.61 -18.73
N PRO A 13 24.37 -28.00 -17.59
CA PRO A 13 23.67 -28.84 -16.65
C PRO A 13 22.44 -28.07 -16.17
N ALA A 14 21.27 -28.58 -16.47
CA ALA A 14 20.05 -28.14 -15.82
C ALA A 14 20.23 -28.46 -14.34
N VAL A 15 20.57 -27.48 -13.55
CA VAL A 15 20.47 -27.56 -12.10
C VAL A 15 18.99 -27.69 -11.84
N ALA A 16 18.54 -28.91 -11.66
CA ALA A 16 17.24 -29.22 -11.09
C ALA A 16 17.28 -28.64 -9.66
N GLN A 17 16.91 -27.36 -9.53
CA GLN A 17 16.58 -26.81 -8.24
C GLN A 17 15.38 -27.62 -7.75
N ALA A 18 15.61 -28.47 -6.75
CA ALA A 18 14.53 -29.02 -5.96
C ALA A 18 13.65 -27.84 -5.56
N GLU A 19 12.47 -27.72 -6.12
CA GLU A 19 11.48 -26.74 -5.69
C GLU A 19 11.16 -27.12 -4.25
N ALA A 20 11.75 -26.40 -3.31
CA ALA A 20 11.38 -26.52 -1.91
C ALA A 20 9.88 -26.26 -1.85
N ASP A 21 9.15 -27.16 -1.22
CA ASP A 21 7.71 -27.02 -1.01
C ASP A 21 7.50 -25.87 -0.04
N PHE A 22 7.34 -24.65 -0.59
CA PHE A 22 7.14 -23.41 0.17
C PHE A 22 5.69 -23.26 0.65
N ASP A 23 4.97 -24.35 0.75
CA ASP A 23 3.63 -24.38 1.28
C ASP A 23 3.66 -24.29 2.81
N ALA A 24 3.80 -23.04 3.29
CA ALA A 24 3.51 -22.77 4.68
C ALA A 24 2.07 -23.20 4.96
N GLU A 25 1.93 -24.12 5.90
CA GLU A 25 0.68 -24.56 6.46
C GLU A 25 -0.17 -23.36 6.92
N ARG A 26 -1.44 -23.60 7.22
CA ARG A 26 -2.35 -22.62 7.83
C ARG A 26 -1.68 -21.99 9.05
N GLY A 27 -1.78 -20.69 9.21
CA GLY A 27 -1.14 -20.07 10.36
C GLY A 27 -1.24 -18.56 10.41
N PHE A 28 -0.94 -18.03 11.58
CA PHE A 28 -0.85 -16.61 11.84
C PHE A 28 0.48 -16.05 11.36
N TYR A 29 0.47 -14.80 10.94
CA TYR A 29 1.66 -14.05 10.60
C TYR A 29 1.48 -12.57 10.96
N VAL A 30 2.58 -11.88 11.11
CA VAL A 30 2.62 -10.41 11.18
C VAL A 30 3.16 -9.87 9.87
N ALA A 31 2.65 -8.72 9.45
CA ALA A 31 3.12 -8.02 8.27
C ALA A 31 3.42 -6.56 8.59
N VAL A 32 4.39 -6.00 7.88
CA VAL A 32 4.69 -4.57 7.89
C VAL A 32 4.81 -4.12 6.44
N ARG A 33 4.21 -2.96 6.11
CA ARG A 33 4.25 -2.34 4.78
C ARG A 33 4.67 -0.89 4.90
N GLY A 34 5.52 -0.45 3.99
CA GLY A 34 5.83 0.95 3.76
C GLY A 34 5.27 1.37 2.41
N TYR A 35 4.50 2.46 2.37
CA TYR A 35 3.86 2.96 1.16
C TYR A 35 4.42 4.32 0.77
N GLY A 36 4.50 4.53 -0.56
CA GLY A 36 4.63 5.82 -1.20
C GLY A 36 3.41 6.05 -2.08
N SER A 37 2.85 7.26 -2.04
CA SER A 37 1.65 7.59 -2.82
C SER A 37 2.01 8.42 -4.05
N ILE A 38 1.38 8.07 -5.17
CA ILE A 38 1.25 8.93 -6.33
C ILE A 38 -0.25 9.23 -6.40
N GLY A 39 -0.65 10.42 -5.97
CA GLY A 39 -2.07 10.72 -5.79
C GLY A 39 -2.63 11.64 -6.85
N ASP A 40 -3.83 11.33 -7.32
CA ASP A 40 -4.75 12.31 -7.91
C ASP A 40 -5.53 12.93 -6.75
N GLN A 41 -5.31 14.22 -6.52
CA GLN A 41 -5.79 14.90 -5.33
C GLN A 41 -6.59 16.10 -5.82
N ASN A 42 -7.89 16.03 -5.66
CA ASN A 42 -8.82 16.94 -6.30
C ASN A 42 -8.52 18.43 -6.06
N ASN A 43 -8.31 18.84 -4.81
CA ASN A 43 -8.11 20.26 -4.47
C ASN A 43 -6.88 20.54 -3.60
N LEU A 44 -6.29 19.49 -3.00
CA LEU A 44 -5.11 19.59 -2.15
C LEU A 44 -3.88 19.06 -2.91
N ILE A 45 -2.80 19.83 -2.92
CA ILE A 45 -1.51 19.43 -3.50
C ILE A 45 -0.63 18.95 -2.34
N PHE A 46 -0.23 17.70 -2.38
CA PHE A 46 0.70 17.13 -1.39
C PHE A 46 2.09 16.97 -2.01
N ASP A 47 3.12 17.25 -1.25
CA ASP A 47 4.50 17.10 -1.71
C ASP A 47 4.89 15.60 -1.69
N GLU A 48 5.07 15.02 -0.54
CA GLU A 48 5.36 13.61 -0.36
C GLU A 48 4.38 12.99 0.64
N SER A 49 3.70 11.93 0.24
CA SER A 49 2.87 11.14 1.15
C SER A 49 3.53 9.81 1.42
N ARG A 50 3.69 9.52 2.69
CA ARG A 50 4.28 8.26 3.18
C ARG A 50 3.33 7.62 4.18
N GLU A 51 3.32 6.29 4.17
CA GLU A 51 2.54 5.52 5.12
C GLU A 51 3.32 4.31 5.58
N ILE A 52 3.13 3.95 6.84
CA ILE A 52 3.55 2.66 7.40
C ILE A 52 2.31 1.95 7.93
N ALA A 53 2.21 0.66 7.65
CA ALA A 53 1.13 -0.17 8.17
C ALA A 53 1.66 -1.46 8.78
N GLY A 54 1.03 -1.88 9.87
CA GLY A 54 1.23 -3.15 10.53
C GLY A 54 -0.04 -4.00 10.45
N ALA A 55 0.10 -5.29 10.14
CA ALA A 55 -1.04 -6.18 10.06
C ALA A 55 -0.82 -7.50 10.82
N LEU A 56 -1.91 -8.00 11.38
CA LEU A 56 -2.02 -9.38 11.82
C LEU A 56 -2.81 -10.16 10.77
N GLY A 57 -2.19 -11.19 10.21
CA GLY A 57 -2.79 -12.00 9.15
C GLY A 57 -2.99 -13.45 9.57
N TYR A 58 -3.94 -14.08 8.91
CA TYR A 58 -4.18 -15.51 9.00
C TYR A 58 -4.27 -16.12 7.60
N ARG A 59 -3.47 -17.14 7.35
CA ARG A 59 -3.54 -17.93 6.12
C ARG A 59 -4.55 -19.03 6.27
N VAL A 60 -5.66 -18.90 5.55
CA VAL A 60 -6.80 -19.85 5.61
C VAL A 60 -6.46 -21.14 4.86
N ASN A 61 -5.82 -20.99 3.69
CA ASN A 61 -5.34 -22.10 2.85
C ASN A 61 -4.17 -21.61 1.97
N HIS A 62 -3.70 -22.45 1.06
CA HIS A 62 -2.56 -22.15 0.18
C HIS A 62 -2.72 -20.88 -0.66
N SER A 63 -3.95 -20.47 -0.97
CA SER A 63 -4.23 -19.34 -1.84
C SER A 63 -4.88 -18.16 -1.13
N VAL A 64 -5.58 -18.36 0.00
CA VAL A 64 -6.39 -17.32 0.64
C VAL A 64 -5.78 -16.91 1.98
N ARG A 65 -5.67 -15.62 2.19
CA ARG A 65 -5.25 -15.02 3.47
C ARG A 65 -6.13 -13.81 3.82
N LEU A 66 -6.32 -13.62 5.11
CA LEU A 66 -7.05 -12.50 5.69
C LEU A 66 -6.09 -11.69 6.55
N GLU A 67 -6.26 -10.38 6.57
CA GLU A 67 -5.45 -9.46 7.36
C GLU A 67 -6.32 -8.42 8.06
N ALA A 68 -6.01 -8.14 9.33
CA ALA A 68 -6.43 -6.94 10.03
C ALA A 68 -5.24 -6.00 10.09
N GLU A 69 -5.39 -4.78 9.58
CA GLU A 69 -4.30 -3.82 9.41
C GLU A 69 -4.58 -2.53 10.17
N TYR A 70 -3.53 -1.94 10.70
CA TYR A 70 -3.49 -0.58 11.22
C TYR A 70 -2.46 0.22 10.44
N GLY A 71 -2.88 1.35 9.85
CA GLY A 71 -2.06 2.24 9.05
C GLY A 71 -1.87 3.60 9.72
N PHE A 72 -0.69 4.18 9.51
CA PHE A 72 -0.39 5.57 9.85
C PHE A 72 0.25 6.26 8.65
N ARG A 73 -0.40 7.32 8.16
CA ARG A 73 0.02 8.11 7.00
C ARG A 73 0.32 9.53 7.43
N TRP A 74 1.33 10.14 6.80
CA TRP A 74 1.66 11.55 6.93
C TRP A 74 2.06 12.13 5.57
N ALA A 75 1.73 13.39 5.35
CA ALA A 75 2.09 14.12 4.16
C ALA A 75 2.18 15.63 4.46
N ASN A 76 2.97 16.35 3.68
CA ASN A 76 3.00 17.81 3.70
C ASN A 76 2.04 18.33 2.62
N ILE A 77 1.21 19.30 2.99
CA ILE A 77 0.37 20.04 2.06
C ILE A 77 1.25 21.14 1.44
N ALA A 78 1.40 21.13 0.12
CA ALA A 78 2.23 22.07 -0.63
C ALA A 78 1.41 23.11 -1.39
N GLY A 79 0.09 23.07 -1.29
CA GLY A 79 -0.83 24.00 -1.92
C GLY A 79 -2.25 23.49 -1.96
N LEU A 80 -3.16 24.36 -2.35
CA LEU A 80 -4.54 24.01 -2.68
C LEU A 80 -5.05 24.88 -3.83
N ASN A 81 -6.09 24.44 -4.51
CA ASN A 81 -6.72 25.21 -5.56
C ASN A 81 -7.27 26.54 -4.99
N GLY A 82 -6.75 27.67 -5.51
CA GLY A 82 -7.08 29.02 -5.05
C GLY A 82 -6.19 29.57 -3.92
N ALA A 83 -5.22 28.77 -3.42
CA ALA A 83 -4.14 29.20 -2.54
C ALA A 83 -2.90 28.31 -2.79
N SER A 84 -2.29 28.49 -3.95
CA SER A 84 -1.21 27.65 -4.48
C SER A 84 0.06 27.62 -3.62
N THR A 85 0.25 28.62 -2.76
CA THR A 85 1.37 28.74 -1.81
C THR A 85 0.99 28.39 -0.38
N ALA A 86 -0.22 27.88 -0.15
CA ALA A 86 -0.61 27.37 1.17
C ALA A 86 0.26 26.17 1.54
N SER A 87 0.54 26.05 2.82
CA SER A 87 1.33 24.94 3.37
C SER A 87 0.67 24.37 4.63
N GLY A 88 0.97 23.13 4.95
CA GLY A 88 0.42 22.48 6.12
C GLY A 88 0.77 21.03 6.23
N ASP A 89 0.13 20.37 7.19
CA ASP A 89 0.35 18.98 7.52
C ASP A 89 -0.95 18.18 7.36
N PHE A 90 -0.79 16.96 6.90
CA PHE A 90 -1.83 15.96 6.84
C PHE A 90 -1.37 14.71 7.58
N THR A 91 -2.21 14.16 8.45
CA THR A 91 -2.01 12.83 9.03
C THR A 91 -3.29 12.01 8.95
N SER A 92 -3.11 10.69 8.85
CA SER A 92 -4.23 9.75 8.87
C SER A 92 -3.88 8.50 9.66
N ARG A 93 -4.85 8.02 10.40
CA ARG A 93 -4.82 6.73 11.11
C ARG A 93 -5.97 5.89 10.63
N SER A 94 -5.69 4.67 10.26
CA SER A 94 -6.69 3.77 9.67
C SER A 94 -6.66 2.40 10.31
N ILE A 95 -7.83 1.75 10.32
CA ILE A 95 -7.98 0.33 10.64
C ILE A 95 -8.82 -0.31 9.54
N GLY A 96 -8.41 -1.49 9.09
CA GLY A 96 -9.08 -2.19 7.99
C GLY A 96 -8.95 -3.69 8.06
N VAL A 97 -9.77 -4.35 7.24
CA VAL A 97 -9.70 -5.79 7.01
C VAL A 97 -9.57 -6.06 5.52
N HIS A 98 -8.69 -6.98 5.17
CA HIS A 98 -8.33 -7.28 3.80
C HIS A 98 -8.35 -8.78 3.55
N ALA A 99 -8.79 -9.17 2.37
CA ALA A 99 -8.71 -10.52 1.86
C ALA A 99 -7.80 -10.53 0.62
N PHE A 100 -6.91 -11.52 0.54
CA PHE A 100 -5.99 -11.67 -0.58
C PHE A 100 -6.08 -13.07 -1.16
N TYR A 101 -5.86 -13.16 -2.46
CA TYR A 101 -5.72 -14.39 -3.20
C TYR A 101 -4.33 -14.47 -3.82
N ASP A 102 -3.52 -15.42 -3.38
CA ASP A 102 -2.16 -15.68 -3.88
C ASP A 102 -2.24 -16.75 -4.98
N PHE A 103 -1.75 -16.40 -6.18
CA PHE A 103 -1.68 -17.32 -7.34
C PHE A 103 -0.40 -18.15 -7.31
N ARG A 104 -0.33 -19.17 -8.14
CA ARG A 104 0.87 -20.03 -8.36
C ARG A 104 1.40 -20.64 -7.07
N GLU A 105 0.57 -21.46 -6.47
CA GLU A 105 0.94 -22.31 -5.33
C GLU A 105 2.24 -23.09 -5.60
N GLY A 106 3.07 -23.32 -4.57
CA GLY A 106 4.34 -24.04 -4.68
C GLY A 106 5.49 -23.28 -5.34
N LYS A 107 5.32 -22.04 -5.81
CA LYS A 107 6.38 -21.24 -6.44
C LYS A 107 6.92 -20.18 -5.49
N ARG A 108 8.23 -19.87 -5.63
CA ARG A 108 8.88 -18.79 -4.85
C ARG A 108 8.29 -17.41 -5.12
N LEU A 109 7.89 -17.13 -6.36
CA LEU A 109 7.25 -15.88 -6.74
C LEU A 109 5.76 -16.11 -6.97
N ARG A 110 4.94 -15.48 -6.14
CA ARG A 110 3.47 -15.61 -6.18
C ARG A 110 2.83 -14.25 -6.44
N PRO A 111 2.25 -14.03 -7.60
CA PRO A 111 1.36 -12.90 -7.81
C PRO A 111 0.16 -12.97 -6.86
N PHE A 112 -0.40 -11.83 -6.50
CA PHE A 112 -1.61 -11.79 -5.69
C PHE A 112 -2.53 -10.64 -6.11
N LEU A 113 -3.80 -10.82 -5.79
CA LEU A 113 -4.80 -9.76 -5.79
C LEU A 113 -5.43 -9.70 -4.40
N GLY A 114 -5.91 -8.53 -4.03
CA GLY A 114 -6.57 -8.34 -2.75
C GLY A 114 -7.63 -7.27 -2.82
N ALA A 115 -8.54 -7.32 -1.86
CA ALA A 115 -9.54 -6.30 -1.66
C ALA A 115 -9.83 -6.17 -0.17
N GLY A 116 -10.28 -5.01 0.22
CA GLY A 116 -10.66 -4.77 1.61
C GLY A 116 -11.33 -3.43 1.82
N GLY A 117 -11.41 -3.06 3.09
CA GLY A 117 -11.95 -1.78 3.49
C GLY A 117 -11.84 -1.57 4.98
N GLY A 118 -12.16 -0.37 5.39
CA GLY A 118 -12.01 0.02 6.77
C GLY A 118 -12.53 1.43 7.04
N ALA A 119 -12.02 1.99 8.12
CA ALA A 119 -12.29 3.37 8.50
C ALA A 119 -11.00 4.04 8.95
N GLY A 120 -10.92 5.34 8.77
CA GLY A 120 -9.79 6.14 9.17
C GLY A 120 -10.21 7.49 9.74
N VAL A 121 -9.33 8.07 10.53
CA VAL A 121 -9.41 9.44 10.99
C VAL A 121 -8.33 10.23 10.25
N LEU A 122 -8.75 11.33 9.62
CA LEU A 122 -7.91 12.19 8.80
C LEU A 122 -7.86 13.58 9.44
N ASP A 123 -6.66 14.03 9.75
CA ASP A 123 -6.39 15.32 10.36
C ASP A 123 -5.73 16.24 9.32
N PHE A 124 -6.34 17.39 9.05
CA PHE A 124 -5.86 18.41 8.13
C PHE A 124 -5.56 19.68 8.89
N ASN A 125 -4.41 20.29 8.61
CA ASN A 125 -4.04 21.59 9.13
C ASN A 125 -3.23 22.36 8.09
N PHE A 126 -3.80 23.42 7.50
CA PHE A 126 -3.13 24.20 6.47
C PHE A 126 -3.47 25.69 6.56
N SER A 127 -2.57 26.50 6.07
CA SER A 127 -2.77 27.94 5.93
C SER A 127 -1.94 28.51 4.78
N GLY A 128 -2.44 29.58 4.16
CA GLY A 128 -1.70 30.32 3.14
C GLY A 128 -2.52 31.42 2.50
N PRO A 129 -1.87 32.37 1.79
CA PRO A 129 -2.55 33.46 1.11
C PRO A 129 -3.38 32.93 -0.08
N ALA A 130 -4.54 33.53 -0.29
CA ALA A 130 -5.36 33.28 -1.47
C ALA A 130 -4.69 33.85 -2.73
N ASP A 131 -4.75 33.09 -3.84
CA ASP A 131 -4.10 33.51 -5.10
C ASP A 131 -4.68 34.80 -5.67
N ILE A 132 -6.00 35.02 -5.48
CA ILE A 132 -6.68 36.23 -5.98
C ILE A 132 -6.42 37.47 -5.11
N ASN A 133 -6.29 37.28 -3.79
CA ASN A 133 -6.03 38.35 -2.84
C ASN A 133 -5.04 37.87 -1.76
N PRO A 134 -3.74 38.17 -1.89
CA PRO A 134 -2.73 37.72 -0.94
C PRO A 134 -2.91 38.22 0.50
N ASP A 135 -3.66 39.29 0.71
CA ASP A 135 -3.99 39.79 2.06
C ASP A 135 -5.03 38.91 2.76
N PHE A 136 -5.72 38.08 2.01
CA PHE A 136 -6.70 37.13 2.56
C PHE A 136 -6.03 35.75 2.80
N ILE A 137 -5.97 35.35 4.08
CA ILE A 137 -5.39 34.06 4.48
C ILE A 137 -6.47 33.01 4.52
N VAL A 138 -6.29 31.97 3.72
CA VAL A 138 -7.07 30.73 3.77
C VAL A 138 -6.52 29.87 4.90
N VAL A 139 -7.39 29.43 5.80
CA VAL A 139 -7.05 28.55 6.92
C VAL A 139 -8.04 27.40 6.94
N GLY A 140 -7.53 26.19 7.02
CA GLY A 140 -8.32 24.98 7.26
C GLY A 140 -7.71 24.16 8.38
N LYS A 141 -8.55 23.76 9.32
CA LYS A 141 -8.21 22.80 10.36
C LYS A 141 -9.42 21.94 10.62
N ASP A 142 -9.28 20.67 10.33
CA ASP A 142 -10.38 19.72 10.45
C ASP A 142 -9.90 18.32 10.77
N THR A 143 -10.77 17.56 11.44
CA THR A 143 -10.57 16.14 11.75
C THR A 143 -11.80 15.38 11.29
N ASN A 144 -11.64 14.58 10.26
CA ASN A 144 -12.71 13.82 9.63
C ASN A 144 -12.55 12.33 9.81
N SER A 145 -13.68 11.64 10.02
CA SER A 145 -13.73 10.17 9.95
C SER A 145 -14.28 9.72 8.61
N SER A 146 -13.60 8.79 7.96
CA SER A 146 -14.03 8.29 6.67
C SER A 146 -13.97 6.78 6.60
N ALA A 147 -14.97 6.18 5.97
CA ALA A 147 -14.86 4.81 5.50
C ALA A 147 -14.07 4.78 4.18
N TYR A 148 -13.39 3.67 3.93
CA TYR A 148 -12.68 3.46 2.68
C TYR A 148 -12.81 2.01 2.22
N TRP A 149 -12.58 1.80 0.93
CA TRP A 149 -12.33 0.49 0.35
C TRP A 149 -11.05 0.53 -0.49
N ASN A 150 -10.41 -0.62 -0.67
CA ASN A 150 -9.17 -0.70 -1.41
C ASN A 150 -9.05 -1.99 -2.21
N LEU A 151 -8.23 -1.91 -3.26
CA LEU A 151 -7.84 -3.03 -4.09
C LEU A 151 -6.31 -3.11 -4.12
N PHE A 152 -5.79 -4.32 -4.07
CA PHE A 152 -4.35 -4.59 -4.10
C PHE A 152 -4.00 -5.48 -5.28
N ALA A 153 -2.84 -5.23 -5.87
CA ALA A 153 -2.20 -6.12 -6.82
C ALA A 153 -0.69 -6.13 -6.59
N GLY A 154 -0.06 -7.28 -6.74
CA GLY A 154 1.39 -7.36 -6.54
C GLY A 154 1.94 -8.76 -6.64
N ALA A 155 3.16 -8.92 -6.14
CA ALA A 155 3.83 -10.20 -6.06
C ALA A 155 4.54 -10.37 -4.72
N THR A 156 4.55 -11.59 -4.23
CA THR A 156 5.26 -12.01 -3.03
C THR A 156 6.40 -12.94 -3.41
N TYR A 157 7.58 -12.67 -2.89
CA TYR A 157 8.74 -13.53 -3.01
C TYR A 157 9.03 -14.23 -1.67
N HIS A 158 9.11 -15.56 -1.70
CA HIS A 158 9.40 -16.39 -0.54
C HIS A 158 10.92 -16.44 -0.34
N LEU A 159 11.42 -15.73 0.67
CA LEU A 159 12.83 -15.72 1.05
C LEU A 159 13.20 -16.94 1.88
N SER A 160 12.33 -17.35 2.80
CA SER A 160 12.44 -18.57 3.59
C SER A 160 11.03 -19.10 3.92
N ASP A 161 10.93 -20.20 4.63
CA ASP A 161 9.66 -20.82 5.04
C ASP A 161 8.80 -19.85 5.86
N ASN A 162 9.43 -19.02 6.69
CA ASN A 162 8.73 -18.11 7.59
C ASN A 162 8.78 -16.64 7.15
N PHE A 163 9.62 -16.27 6.17
CA PHE A 163 9.83 -14.87 5.81
C PHE A 163 9.56 -14.62 4.32
N ARG A 164 8.74 -13.62 4.04
CA ARG A 164 8.31 -13.26 2.69
C ARG A 164 8.42 -11.76 2.46
N LEU A 165 8.85 -11.40 1.26
CA LEU A 165 8.89 -10.03 0.78
C LEU A 165 7.77 -9.82 -0.23
N SER A 166 7.08 -8.68 -0.16
CA SER A 166 6.02 -8.32 -1.10
C SER A 166 6.31 -6.97 -1.73
N LEU A 167 6.01 -6.86 -3.01
CA LEU A 167 5.99 -5.61 -3.75
C LEU A 167 4.61 -5.49 -4.41
N GLY A 168 3.97 -4.34 -4.29
CA GLY A 168 2.64 -4.18 -4.84
C GLY A 168 2.19 -2.75 -4.97
N SER A 169 0.97 -2.62 -5.50
CA SER A 169 0.22 -1.39 -5.59
C SER A 169 -1.12 -1.55 -4.90
N GLU A 170 -1.64 -0.43 -4.43
CA GLU A 170 -2.95 -0.30 -3.83
C GLU A 170 -3.69 0.86 -4.49
N TYR A 171 -4.94 0.64 -4.83
CA TYR A 171 -5.91 1.68 -5.08
C TYR A 171 -6.81 1.80 -3.86
N VAL A 172 -6.91 3.00 -3.28
CA VAL A 172 -7.82 3.28 -2.16
C VAL A 172 -8.79 4.37 -2.56
N SER A 173 -10.05 4.19 -2.17
CA SER A 173 -11.14 5.17 -2.34
C SER A 173 -11.80 5.42 -1.00
N TYR A 174 -11.83 6.68 -0.61
CA TYR A 174 -12.48 7.14 0.61
C TYR A 174 -13.90 7.61 0.31
N SER A 175 -14.78 7.54 1.29
CA SER A 175 -16.09 8.20 1.22
C SER A 175 -15.90 9.71 1.10
N ASP A 176 -16.90 10.38 0.51
CA ASP A 176 -16.87 11.83 0.32
C ASP A 176 -16.58 12.55 1.65
N GLN A 177 -15.63 13.48 1.60
CA GLN A 177 -15.19 14.26 2.74
C GLN A 177 -15.13 15.72 2.34
N ALA A 178 -15.67 16.58 3.19
CA ALA A 178 -15.47 18.01 3.12
C ALA A 178 -14.58 18.44 4.27
N VAL A 179 -13.46 19.09 3.96
CA VAL A 179 -12.58 19.71 4.95
C VAL A 179 -13.08 21.13 5.23
N ALA A 180 -13.34 21.44 6.48
CA ALA A 180 -13.79 22.78 6.87
C ALA A 180 -12.68 23.80 6.71
N SER A 181 -12.99 24.92 6.03
CA SER A 181 -12.12 26.07 5.90
C SER A 181 -12.92 27.37 6.08
N ASN A 182 -12.21 28.49 6.19
CA ASN A 182 -12.84 29.83 6.22
C ASN A 182 -13.47 30.24 4.88
N LEU A 183 -13.29 29.44 3.82
CA LEU A 183 -13.97 29.59 2.51
C LEU A 183 -15.17 28.66 2.35
N GLY A 184 -15.46 27.80 3.34
CA GLY A 184 -16.46 26.74 3.27
C GLY A 184 -15.85 25.35 3.21
N GLY A 185 -16.64 24.33 2.83
CA GLY A 185 -16.14 22.98 2.67
C GLY A 185 -15.28 22.83 1.42
N ILE A 186 -14.09 22.26 1.56
CA ILE A 186 -13.17 21.90 0.48
C ILE A 186 -13.19 20.38 0.35
N ASP A 187 -13.33 19.84 -0.86
CA ASP A 187 -13.27 18.41 -1.10
C ASP A 187 -11.91 17.85 -0.66
N GLY A 188 -11.95 16.87 0.21
CA GLY A 188 -10.77 16.15 0.71
C GLY A 188 -10.24 15.10 -0.27
N ILE A 189 -9.44 14.16 0.26
CA ILE A 189 -8.86 13.08 -0.54
C ILE A 189 -9.93 12.03 -0.81
N ASN A 190 -10.31 11.84 -2.09
CA ASN A 190 -11.28 10.82 -2.47
C ASN A 190 -10.63 9.54 -2.96
N ARG A 191 -9.42 9.60 -3.54
CA ARG A 191 -8.69 8.47 -4.12
C ARG A 191 -7.20 8.63 -3.98
N ALA A 192 -6.50 7.50 -3.88
CA ALA A 192 -5.03 7.48 -3.99
C ALA A 192 -4.56 6.18 -4.63
N TYR A 193 -3.41 6.26 -5.32
CA TYR A 193 -2.66 5.13 -5.81
C TYR A 193 -1.37 5.03 -5.02
N ASN A 194 -1.18 3.93 -4.34
CA ASN A 194 -0.02 3.69 -3.51
C ASN A 194 0.83 2.58 -4.10
N PHE A 195 2.15 2.71 -3.99
CA PHE A 195 3.09 1.59 -4.17
C PHE A 195 3.65 1.23 -2.81
N TYR A 196 3.85 -0.06 -2.57
CA TYR A 196 4.39 -0.50 -1.29
C TYR A 196 5.40 -1.61 -1.41
N VAL A 197 6.28 -1.64 -0.43
CA VAL A 197 7.14 -2.76 -0.10
C VAL A 197 6.70 -3.27 1.26
N GLY A 198 6.58 -4.58 1.40
CA GLY A 198 6.13 -5.18 2.65
C GLY A 198 6.82 -6.48 2.96
N THR A 199 6.86 -6.79 4.24
CA THR A 199 7.39 -8.05 4.76
C THR A 199 6.29 -8.79 5.53
N ARG A 200 6.36 -10.13 5.52
CA ARG A 200 5.51 -11.00 6.31
C ARG A 200 6.36 -12.03 7.02
N TRP A 201 6.07 -12.22 8.30
CA TRP A 201 6.70 -13.21 9.15
C TRP A 201 5.64 -14.14 9.71
N PHE A 202 5.72 -15.42 9.36
CA PHE A 202 4.85 -16.45 9.88
C PHE A 202 5.27 -16.85 11.28
N LEU A 203 4.31 -16.87 12.19
CA LEU A 203 4.54 -17.28 13.56
C LEU A 203 4.67 -18.81 13.61
N PRO A 204 5.56 -19.34 14.45
CA PRO A 204 5.62 -20.78 14.68
C PRO A 204 4.29 -21.26 15.25
N ASP A 205 3.92 -22.48 14.89
CA ASP A 205 2.68 -23.09 15.40
C ASP A 205 2.79 -23.25 16.91
N LEU A 206 1.91 -22.57 17.67
CA LEU A 206 1.89 -22.58 19.12
C LEU A 206 1.13 -23.81 19.68
N SER A 207 0.78 -24.78 18.83
CA SER A 207 -0.03 -25.96 19.18
C SER A 207 0.78 -27.20 19.56
N ASN A 208 2.05 -27.05 19.96
CA ASN A 208 2.82 -28.15 20.56
C ASN A 208 2.97 -27.96 22.07
#